data_596800dd502d5cba9309dd7a03455ae5
#
_entry.id   596800dd502d5cba9309dd7a03455ae5
#
_cell.length_a   1.000
_cell.length_b   1.000
_cell.length_c   1.000
_cell.angle_alpha   90.00
_cell.angle_beta   90.00
_cell.angle_gamma   90.00
#
_symmetry.space_group_name_H-M   'P 1'
#
loop_
_entity.id
_entity.type
_entity.pdbx_description
1 polymer ?
#
loop_
_entity_poly.entity_id
_entity_poly.type
_entity_poly.pdbx_seq_one_letter_code
_entity_poly.pdbx_strand_id
1 'polypeptide(L)'
;MRRSLLPLALVILAVLGAGCGRGGSTSQPATPPKRIVSMSPTATEMLFAIGAGSQVVAVDSNSNYPKEAPKTDLSAYQPNIEAIAGYKPDLVVYSDDPGELAAGLGKLGIPAMAEPAATGLDGTYAQIDQLGRATGHEAEAARLTASMKAEIAKIVAAGRPERHLTYYHELDKNLYTATSKTFIGQLYSLLGMENIADAADKQKSGYPQLSAEYVVKANPDLIFLADTKCCGQSAKTVAARDGWDQITAVKSDGVVELDDDVASRWGPRVVDFLKTISAKANTLEAVGS
;
A
#
# COMPACT_ATOMS: atom_id res chain seq x y z
N MET A 1 -2.82 -38.89 83.73
CA MET A 1 -3.33 -39.33 82.40
C MET A 1 -2.91 -38.36 81.35
N ARG A 2 -1.80 -38.68 80.68
CA ARG A 2 -1.25 -37.84 79.57
C ARG A 2 -1.65 -38.42 78.26
N ARG A 3 -2.38 -37.63 77.42
CA ARG A 3 -2.66 -37.98 76.06
C ARG A 3 -1.78 -37.17 75.12
N SER A 4 -0.90 -37.89 74.40
CA SER A 4 -0.01 -37.36 73.39
C SER A 4 -0.81 -37.17 72.08
N LEU A 5 -0.68 -36.01 71.50
CA LEU A 5 -1.21 -35.71 70.12
C LEU A 5 -0.01 -35.64 69.16
N LEU A 6 0.04 -36.54 68.21
CA LEU A 6 0.96 -36.48 67.03
C LEU A 6 0.43 -35.45 66.00
N PRO A 7 1.30 -34.66 65.39
CA PRO A 7 0.91 -33.88 64.24
C PRO A 7 1.05 -34.67 62.94
N LEU A 8 -0.01 -34.62 62.14
CA LEU A 8 -0.11 -35.18 60.81
C LEU A 8 0.59 -34.22 59.81
N ALA A 9 1.68 -34.66 59.21
CA ALA A 9 2.38 -33.90 58.19
C ALA A 9 1.66 -34.06 56.82
N LEU A 10 1.13 -32.97 56.28
CA LEU A 10 0.52 -32.92 54.97
C LEU A 10 1.59 -32.65 53.92
N VAL A 11 1.88 -33.63 53.07
CA VAL A 11 2.78 -33.49 51.92
C VAL A 11 1.97 -32.96 50.77
N ILE A 12 2.23 -31.70 50.38
CA ILE A 12 1.64 -31.10 49.16
C ILE A 12 2.56 -31.43 48.00
N LEU A 13 2.08 -32.28 47.10
CA LEU A 13 2.73 -32.63 45.83
C LEU A 13 2.43 -31.57 44.80
N ALA A 14 3.37 -30.67 44.51
CA ALA A 14 3.23 -29.67 43.44
C ALA A 14 3.46 -30.35 42.07
N VAL A 15 2.39 -30.51 41.29
CA VAL A 15 2.46 -30.94 39.90
C VAL A 15 2.83 -29.72 39.04
N LEU A 16 4.06 -29.66 38.55
CA LEU A 16 4.53 -28.74 37.54
C LEU A 16 3.99 -29.19 36.18
N GLY A 17 2.88 -28.61 35.76
CA GLY A 17 2.36 -28.77 34.41
C GLY A 17 3.20 -27.95 33.40
N ALA A 18 4.07 -28.61 32.65
CA ALA A 18 4.76 -28.02 31.52
C ALA A 18 3.73 -27.85 30.35
N GLY A 19 3.13 -26.69 30.27
CA GLY A 19 2.32 -26.28 29.14
C GLY A 19 3.19 -25.90 27.94
N CYS A 20 3.38 -26.81 26.97
CA CYS A 20 3.96 -26.48 25.67
C CYS A 20 2.94 -25.66 24.88
N GLY A 21 2.94 -24.34 25.05
CA GLY A 21 2.31 -23.40 24.15
C GLY A 21 3.18 -23.28 22.90
N ARG A 22 2.73 -23.92 21.80
CA ARG A 22 3.24 -23.61 20.45
C ARG A 22 2.69 -22.23 20.04
N GLY A 23 3.31 -21.16 20.54
CA GLY A 23 3.25 -19.84 19.96
C GLY A 23 4.18 -19.85 18.75
N GLY A 24 3.64 -19.65 17.55
CA GLY A 24 4.47 -19.40 16.37
C GLY A 24 5.26 -18.11 16.59
N SER A 25 6.48 -18.24 17.11
CA SER A 25 7.45 -17.15 17.15
C SER A 25 7.91 -16.94 15.72
N THR A 26 7.46 -15.85 15.08
CA THR A 26 8.23 -15.22 14.02
C THR A 26 9.54 -14.79 14.67
N SER A 27 10.58 -15.64 14.57
CA SER A 27 11.91 -15.31 15.06
C SER A 27 12.45 -14.14 14.24
N GLN A 28 12.37 -12.95 14.81
CA GLN A 28 13.07 -11.78 14.31
C GLN A 28 14.57 -12.14 14.27
N PRO A 29 15.28 -11.89 13.17
CA PRO A 29 16.70 -12.20 13.10
C PRO A 29 17.43 -11.45 14.20
N ALA A 30 18.30 -12.15 14.95
CA ALA A 30 19.07 -11.59 16.05
C ALA A 30 20.03 -10.46 15.61
N THR A 31 20.23 -10.32 14.31
CA THR A 31 21.04 -9.27 13.67
C THR A 31 20.27 -8.76 12.45
N PRO A 32 20.16 -7.43 12.25
CA PRO A 32 19.50 -6.87 11.07
C PRO A 32 20.11 -7.42 9.78
N PRO A 33 19.29 -7.68 8.75
CA PRO A 33 19.76 -8.18 7.46
C PRO A 33 20.71 -7.16 6.82
N LYS A 34 21.75 -7.66 6.16
CA LYS A 34 22.70 -6.83 5.43
C LYS A 34 22.46 -6.84 3.93
N ARG A 35 21.69 -7.82 3.44
CA ARG A 35 21.46 -8.06 2.02
C ARG A 35 19.98 -8.37 1.78
N ILE A 36 19.23 -7.32 1.48
CA ILE A 36 17.79 -7.41 1.21
C ILE A 36 17.57 -7.46 -0.30
N VAL A 37 16.77 -8.41 -0.76
CA VAL A 37 16.17 -8.37 -2.10
C VAL A 37 14.71 -7.96 -1.92
N SER A 38 14.29 -6.87 -2.59
CA SER A 38 12.91 -6.41 -2.55
C SER A 38 12.19 -6.77 -3.86
N MET A 39 11.17 -7.60 -3.75
CA MET A 39 10.29 -8.03 -4.84
C MET A 39 8.95 -7.27 -4.79
N SER A 40 8.98 -6.02 -4.32
CA SER A 40 7.80 -5.15 -4.21
C SER A 40 8.22 -3.69 -4.36
N PRO A 41 7.68 -2.96 -5.36
CA PRO A 41 7.95 -1.53 -5.51
C PRO A 41 7.57 -0.72 -4.27
N THR A 42 6.44 -1.04 -3.62
CA THR A 42 6.00 -0.36 -2.41
C THR A 42 6.95 -0.62 -1.23
N ALA A 43 7.35 -1.89 -1.01
CA ALA A 43 8.31 -2.22 0.04
C ALA A 43 9.68 -1.59 -0.23
N THR A 44 10.12 -1.51 -1.50
CA THR A 44 11.34 -0.81 -1.88
C THR A 44 11.28 0.65 -1.42
N GLU A 45 10.21 1.37 -1.71
CA GLU A 45 10.03 2.75 -1.26
C GLU A 45 10.07 2.88 0.28
N MET A 46 9.40 1.96 0.99
CA MET A 46 9.39 1.94 2.44
C MET A 46 10.80 1.72 3.01
N LEU A 47 11.54 0.72 2.48
CA LEU A 47 12.92 0.41 2.91
C LEU A 47 13.86 1.61 2.77
N PHE A 48 13.78 2.31 1.63
CA PHE A 48 14.59 3.50 1.42
C PHE A 48 14.15 4.66 2.33
N ALA A 49 12.86 4.85 2.51
CA ALA A 49 12.31 5.93 3.33
C ALA A 49 12.66 5.81 4.82
N ILE A 50 12.81 4.58 5.34
CA ILE A 50 13.25 4.33 6.72
C ILE A 50 14.78 4.29 6.86
N GLY A 51 15.54 4.49 5.78
CA GLY A 51 17.01 4.50 5.82
C GLY A 51 17.68 3.13 5.62
N ALA A 52 16.92 2.07 5.35
CA ALA A 52 17.45 0.72 5.09
C ALA A 52 17.99 0.54 3.65
N GLY A 53 18.03 1.59 2.83
CA GLY A 53 18.42 1.53 1.43
C GLY A 53 19.80 0.92 1.18
N SER A 54 20.78 1.15 2.08
CA SER A 54 22.12 0.55 1.98
C SER A 54 22.15 -0.98 2.15
N GLN A 55 21.09 -1.56 2.70
CA GLN A 55 20.91 -3.02 2.85
C GLN A 55 20.29 -3.64 1.60
N VAL A 56 19.63 -2.85 0.73
CA VAL A 56 18.96 -3.34 -0.48
C VAL A 56 19.99 -3.61 -1.58
N VAL A 57 20.15 -4.86 -1.94
CA VAL A 57 21.16 -5.30 -2.94
C VAL A 57 20.55 -5.57 -4.32
N ALA A 58 19.25 -5.83 -4.38
CA ALA A 58 18.50 -6.01 -5.63
C ALA A 58 17.02 -5.69 -5.41
N VAL A 59 16.34 -5.30 -6.48
CA VAL A 59 14.91 -5.03 -6.47
C VAL A 59 14.25 -5.64 -7.72
N ASP A 60 12.93 -5.74 -7.75
CA ASP A 60 12.22 -6.11 -8.97
C ASP A 60 12.26 -4.98 -10.02
N SER A 61 12.01 -5.31 -11.29
CA SER A 61 12.11 -4.39 -12.43
C SER A 61 11.14 -3.20 -12.38
N ASN A 62 10.08 -3.28 -11.56
CA ASN A 62 9.11 -2.18 -11.36
C ASN A 62 9.47 -1.27 -10.18
N SER A 63 10.49 -1.61 -9.40
CA SER A 63 11.00 -0.82 -8.28
C SER A 63 11.88 0.32 -8.79
N ASN A 64 11.26 1.36 -9.33
CA ASN A 64 11.89 2.49 -10.01
C ASN A 64 12.08 3.73 -9.11
N TYR A 65 11.70 3.65 -7.84
CA TYR A 65 11.82 4.73 -6.86
C TYR A 65 12.32 4.19 -5.51
N PRO A 66 13.25 4.93 -4.83
CA PRO A 66 13.92 6.14 -5.32
C PRO A 66 14.93 5.81 -6.44
N LYS A 67 15.51 6.85 -7.06
CA LYS A 67 16.46 6.68 -8.20
C LYS A 67 17.72 5.92 -7.82
N GLU A 68 18.05 5.90 -6.52
CA GLU A 68 19.20 5.23 -5.93
C GLU A 68 18.97 3.72 -5.76
N ALA A 69 17.73 3.25 -5.92
CA ALA A 69 17.44 1.82 -5.85
C ALA A 69 18.21 1.05 -6.96
N PRO A 70 18.78 -0.13 -6.64
CA PRO A 70 19.45 -0.95 -7.63
C PRO A 70 18.51 -1.25 -8.82
N LYS A 71 19.07 -1.29 -10.04
CA LYS A 71 18.30 -1.70 -11.22
C LYS A 71 18.63 -3.14 -11.54
N THR A 72 17.59 -3.99 -11.57
CA THR A 72 17.72 -5.40 -11.92
C THR A 72 16.56 -5.84 -12.81
N ASP A 73 16.72 -6.99 -13.46
CA ASP A 73 15.70 -7.61 -14.32
C ASP A 73 14.84 -8.64 -13.56
N LEU A 74 14.85 -8.62 -12.23
CA LEU A 74 14.00 -9.51 -11.43
C LEU A 74 12.53 -9.15 -11.65
N SER A 75 11.68 -10.16 -11.82
CA SER A 75 10.24 -9.96 -11.98
C SER A 75 9.49 -10.41 -10.74
N ALA A 76 8.71 -9.51 -10.13
CA ALA A 76 7.83 -9.84 -9.03
C ALA A 76 6.63 -10.70 -9.50
N TYR A 77 6.23 -10.60 -10.77
CA TYR A 77 5.12 -11.39 -11.34
C TYR A 77 5.53 -12.80 -11.75
N GLN A 78 6.79 -12.98 -12.12
CA GLN A 78 7.37 -14.27 -12.54
C GLN A 78 8.73 -14.44 -11.85
N PRO A 79 8.75 -14.66 -10.53
CA PRO A 79 9.98 -14.68 -9.76
C PRO A 79 10.83 -15.90 -10.13
N ASN A 80 12.11 -15.66 -10.38
CA ASN A 80 13.11 -16.71 -10.54
C ASN A 80 13.90 -16.84 -9.24
N ILE A 81 13.65 -17.92 -8.49
CA ILE A 81 14.24 -18.17 -7.18
C ILE A 81 15.77 -18.27 -7.25
N GLU A 82 16.31 -18.88 -8.31
CA GLU A 82 17.75 -19.04 -8.50
C GLU A 82 18.42 -17.67 -8.75
N ALA A 83 17.79 -16.83 -9.58
CA ALA A 83 18.26 -15.47 -9.82
C ALA A 83 18.23 -14.62 -8.53
N ILE A 84 17.18 -14.75 -7.72
CA ILE A 84 17.07 -14.08 -6.41
C ILE A 84 18.17 -14.59 -5.47
N ALA A 85 18.35 -15.91 -5.35
CA ALA A 85 19.38 -16.53 -4.52
C ALA A 85 20.81 -16.14 -4.95
N GLY A 86 21.03 -15.86 -6.24
CA GLY A 86 22.30 -15.36 -6.78
C GLY A 86 22.77 -14.06 -6.13
N TYR A 87 21.85 -13.23 -5.63
CA TYR A 87 22.17 -12.02 -4.85
C TYR A 87 22.56 -12.32 -3.41
N LYS A 88 22.50 -13.59 -2.96
CA LYS A 88 22.81 -14.05 -1.61
C LYS A 88 22.08 -13.21 -0.53
N PRO A 89 20.74 -13.09 -0.62
CA PRO A 89 20.00 -12.32 0.36
C PRO A 89 19.95 -13.06 1.70
N ASP A 90 19.93 -12.28 2.78
CA ASP A 90 19.58 -12.72 4.12
C ASP A 90 18.15 -12.31 4.53
N LEU A 91 17.47 -11.57 3.62
CA LEU A 91 16.03 -11.32 3.66
C LEU A 91 15.51 -11.04 2.24
N VAL A 92 14.36 -11.63 1.88
CA VAL A 92 13.58 -11.26 0.70
C VAL A 92 12.25 -10.67 1.16
N VAL A 93 11.91 -9.45 0.68
CA VAL A 93 10.62 -8.81 0.95
C VAL A 93 9.77 -8.87 -0.31
N TYR A 94 8.50 -9.25 -0.21
CA TYR A 94 7.61 -9.42 -1.36
C TYR A 94 6.17 -9.04 -1.01
N SER A 95 5.36 -8.64 -2.00
CA SER A 95 3.93 -8.33 -1.80
C SER A 95 3.03 -9.52 -2.13
N ASP A 96 3.28 -10.16 -3.25
CA ASP A 96 2.51 -11.32 -3.72
C ASP A 96 3.41 -12.56 -3.76
N ASP A 97 2.80 -13.74 -3.63
CA ASP A 97 3.49 -15.03 -3.63
C ASP A 97 3.20 -15.87 -4.90
N PRO A 98 3.47 -15.34 -6.11
CA PRO A 98 3.24 -16.06 -7.32
C PRO A 98 4.25 -17.23 -7.43
N GLY A 99 3.75 -18.40 -7.85
CA GLY A 99 4.60 -19.58 -8.02
C GLY A 99 5.24 -20.09 -6.73
N GLU A 100 4.62 -19.85 -5.57
CA GLU A 100 5.10 -20.29 -4.25
C GLU A 100 6.53 -19.78 -3.95
N LEU A 101 6.78 -18.50 -4.22
CA LEU A 101 8.07 -17.84 -3.99
C LEU A 101 8.58 -18.08 -2.56
N ALA A 102 7.72 -17.88 -1.56
CA ALA A 102 8.09 -18.06 -0.15
C ALA A 102 8.51 -19.51 0.15
N ALA A 103 7.78 -20.50 -0.38
CA ALA A 103 8.11 -21.90 -0.18
C ALA A 103 9.44 -22.28 -0.89
N GLY A 104 9.68 -21.73 -2.08
CA GLY A 104 10.92 -21.94 -2.82
C GLY A 104 12.13 -21.34 -2.11
N LEU A 105 12.03 -20.11 -1.61
CA LEU A 105 13.09 -19.47 -0.81
C LEU A 105 13.36 -20.24 0.48
N GLY A 106 12.29 -20.72 1.14
CA GLY A 106 12.40 -21.53 2.38
C GLY A 106 13.18 -22.83 2.17
N LYS A 107 13.06 -23.50 1.01
CA LYS A 107 13.86 -24.68 0.66
C LYS A 107 15.37 -24.38 0.57
N LEU A 108 15.72 -23.13 0.27
CA LEU A 108 17.12 -22.66 0.22
C LEU A 108 17.58 -22.05 1.54
N GLY A 109 16.72 -22.04 2.58
CA GLY A 109 17.02 -21.43 3.88
C GLY A 109 17.07 -19.90 3.83
N ILE A 110 16.48 -19.27 2.81
CA ILE A 110 16.43 -17.81 2.64
C ILE A 110 15.18 -17.29 3.37
N PRO A 111 15.33 -16.41 4.38
CA PRO A 111 14.20 -15.77 5.04
C PRO A 111 13.38 -14.90 4.06
N ALA A 112 12.06 -14.98 4.17
CA ALA A 112 11.16 -14.20 3.34
C ALA A 112 10.08 -13.52 4.19
N MET A 113 9.74 -12.25 3.86
CA MET A 113 8.77 -11.42 4.55
C MET A 113 7.70 -10.97 3.57
N ALA A 114 6.45 -11.30 3.87
CA ALA A 114 5.31 -10.87 3.09
C ALA A 114 4.83 -9.48 3.55
N GLU A 115 4.67 -8.56 2.60
CA GLU A 115 4.10 -7.23 2.77
C GLU A 115 2.97 -7.04 1.74
N PRO A 116 1.82 -7.72 1.92
CA PRO A 116 0.73 -7.70 0.96
C PRO A 116 0.13 -6.30 0.82
N ALA A 117 -0.64 -6.07 -0.24
CA ALA A 117 -1.30 -4.80 -0.47
C ALA A 117 -2.11 -4.37 0.77
N ALA A 118 -1.82 -3.18 1.29
CA ALA A 118 -2.55 -2.64 2.41
C ALA A 118 -3.99 -2.31 2.03
N THR A 119 -4.93 -2.57 2.92
CA THR A 119 -6.35 -2.26 2.72
C THR A 119 -6.73 -0.87 3.22
N GLY A 120 -5.81 -0.16 3.86
CA GLY A 120 -5.97 1.20 4.38
C GLY A 120 -4.67 1.73 4.97
N LEU A 121 -4.64 3.00 5.36
CA LEU A 121 -3.44 3.68 5.87
C LEU A 121 -2.83 3.01 7.11
N ASP A 122 -3.65 2.45 8.00
CA ASP A 122 -3.14 1.74 9.18
C ASP A 122 -2.31 0.52 8.77
N GLY A 123 -2.68 -0.18 7.69
CA GLY A 123 -1.89 -1.25 7.11
C GLY A 123 -0.54 -0.74 6.60
N THR A 124 -0.53 0.38 5.89
CA THR A 124 0.71 1.04 5.45
C THR A 124 1.64 1.36 6.61
N TYR A 125 1.11 1.97 7.67
CA TYR A 125 1.91 2.30 8.86
C TYR A 125 2.45 1.05 9.54
N ALA A 126 1.62 0.01 9.67
CA ALA A 126 2.04 -1.27 10.26
C ALA A 126 3.18 -1.93 9.48
N GLN A 127 3.14 -1.89 8.13
CA GLN A 127 4.19 -2.42 7.26
C GLN A 127 5.50 -1.62 7.39
N ILE A 128 5.43 -0.29 7.41
CA ILE A 128 6.61 0.56 7.66
C ILE A 128 7.26 0.20 9.00
N ASP A 129 6.45 0.09 10.07
CA ASP A 129 6.95 -0.28 11.40
C ASP A 129 7.51 -1.71 11.43
N GLN A 130 6.93 -2.65 10.68
CA GLN A 130 7.40 -4.02 10.56
C GLN A 130 8.74 -4.09 9.84
N LEU A 131 8.89 -3.38 8.72
CA LEU A 131 10.16 -3.26 8.01
C LEU A 131 11.22 -2.57 8.88
N GLY A 132 10.85 -1.54 9.65
CA GLY A 132 11.74 -0.89 10.62
C GLY A 132 12.32 -1.88 11.61
N ARG A 133 11.48 -2.69 12.24
CA ARG A 133 11.93 -3.75 13.17
C ARG A 133 12.80 -4.79 12.50
N ALA A 134 12.41 -5.24 11.31
CA ALA A 134 13.15 -6.27 10.59
C ALA A 134 14.54 -5.80 10.16
N THR A 135 14.72 -4.52 9.89
CA THR A 135 15.97 -3.94 9.32
C THR A 135 16.82 -3.19 10.35
N GLY A 136 16.34 -3.06 11.59
CA GLY A 136 17.03 -2.29 12.65
C GLY A 136 16.87 -0.77 12.52
N HIS A 137 15.77 -0.31 11.86
CA HIS A 137 15.45 1.09 11.62
C HIS A 137 14.13 1.52 12.30
N GLU A 138 13.85 1.00 13.51
CA GLU A 138 12.59 1.24 14.24
C GLU A 138 12.33 2.73 14.49
N ALA A 139 13.38 3.46 14.88
CA ALA A 139 13.25 4.89 15.17
C ALA A 139 12.93 5.71 13.92
N GLU A 140 13.52 5.36 12.78
CA GLU A 140 13.26 5.98 11.48
C GLU A 140 11.83 5.67 11.00
N ALA A 141 11.40 4.41 11.12
CA ALA A 141 10.05 3.97 10.78
C ALA A 141 8.99 4.71 11.62
N ALA A 142 9.21 4.81 12.93
CA ALA A 142 8.32 5.55 13.82
C ALA A 142 8.25 7.05 13.47
N ARG A 143 9.38 7.68 13.11
CA ARG A 143 9.40 9.08 12.65
C ARG A 143 8.66 9.25 11.33
N LEU A 144 8.86 8.33 10.37
CA LEU A 144 8.18 8.36 9.08
C LEU A 144 6.66 8.23 9.25
N THR A 145 6.19 7.24 10.01
CA THR A 145 4.76 7.03 10.23
C THR A 145 4.12 8.20 10.96
N ALA A 146 4.78 8.78 11.96
CA ALA A 146 4.32 9.98 12.66
C ALA A 146 4.22 11.20 11.71
N SER A 147 5.22 11.41 10.87
CA SER A 147 5.24 12.48 9.86
C SER A 147 4.13 12.32 8.84
N MET A 148 3.95 11.10 8.30
CA MET A 148 2.86 10.80 7.34
C MET A 148 1.49 11.09 7.96
N LYS A 149 1.22 10.62 9.19
CA LYS A 149 -0.05 10.87 9.90
C LYS A 149 -0.31 12.36 10.09
N ALA A 150 0.70 13.12 10.51
CA ALA A 150 0.57 14.55 10.73
C ALA A 150 0.30 15.31 9.41
N GLU A 151 1.03 14.96 8.34
CA GLU A 151 0.86 15.62 7.05
C GLU A 151 -0.48 15.28 6.41
N ILE A 152 -0.93 14.02 6.49
CA ILE A 152 -2.26 13.59 6.02
C ILE A 152 -3.36 14.35 6.79
N ALA A 153 -3.27 14.43 8.11
CA ALA A 153 -4.23 15.17 8.91
C ALA A 153 -4.31 16.66 8.52
N LYS A 154 -3.15 17.27 8.24
CA LYS A 154 -3.06 18.65 7.76
C LYS A 154 -3.69 18.83 6.39
N ILE A 155 -3.42 17.92 5.45
CA ILE A 155 -4.00 17.94 4.10
C ILE A 155 -5.53 17.82 4.19
N VAL A 156 -6.03 16.86 4.97
CA VAL A 156 -7.48 16.64 5.17
C VAL A 156 -8.15 17.86 5.80
N ALA A 157 -7.52 18.48 6.80
CA ALA A 157 -8.07 19.67 7.46
C ALA A 157 -8.12 20.89 6.54
N ALA A 158 -7.16 21.02 5.61
CA ALA A 158 -7.06 22.16 4.70
C ALA A 158 -7.80 21.94 3.36
N GLY A 159 -8.02 20.69 2.97
CA GLY A 159 -8.40 20.34 1.60
C GLY A 159 -9.76 19.63 1.49
N ARG A 160 -10.61 19.68 2.52
CA ARG A 160 -11.96 19.14 2.39
C ARG A 160 -12.86 20.17 1.71
N PRO A 161 -13.31 19.92 0.47
CA PRO A 161 -14.15 20.87 -0.24
C PRO A 161 -15.48 21.09 0.51
N GLU A 162 -16.00 22.32 0.50
CA GLU A 162 -17.34 22.64 1.02
C GLU A 162 -18.43 22.05 0.12
N ARG A 163 -18.16 22.07 -1.20
CA ARG A 163 -19.03 21.46 -2.21
C ARG A 163 -18.79 19.95 -2.28
N HIS A 164 -19.87 19.20 -2.39
CA HIS A 164 -19.82 17.77 -2.65
C HIS A 164 -19.28 17.51 -4.06
N LEU A 165 -18.06 16.95 -4.18
CA LEU A 165 -17.42 16.64 -5.46
C LEU A 165 -17.51 15.15 -5.75
N THR A 166 -17.89 14.83 -6.98
CA THR A 166 -17.87 13.47 -7.51
C THR A 166 -16.61 13.22 -8.33
N TYR A 167 -16.09 11.99 -8.30
CA TYR A 167 -14.91 11.65 -9.08
C TYR A 167 -15.00 10.28 -9.76
N TYR A 168 -14.24 10.16 -10.85
CA TYR A 168 -13.91 8.92 -11.53
C TYR A 168 -12.39 8.72 -11.47
N HIS A 169 -11.93 7.52 -11.07
CA HIS A 169 -10.51 7.15 -11.06
C HIS A 169 -10.28 6.10 -12.14
N GLU A 170 -9.57 6.43 -13.21
CA GLU A 170 -9.28 5.53 -14.31
C GLU A 170 -8.00 4.75 -14.04
N LEU A 171 -8.10 3.41 -14.05
CA LEU A 171 -6.96 2.50 -13.88
C LEU A 171 -6.38 2.07 -15.23
N ASP A 172 -7.21 2.00 -16.26
CA ASP A 172 -6.80 1.69 -17.62
C ASP A 172 -7.82 2.18 -18.67
N LYS A 173 -7.40 2.20 -19.94
CA LYS A 173 -8.22 2.61 -21.07
C LYS A 173 -9.49 1.78 -21.32
N ASN A 174 -9.63 0.62 -20.69
CA ASN A 174 -10.83 -0.23 -20.75
C ASN A 174 -11.85 0.16 -19.68
N LEU A 175 -11.62 1.28 -18.97
CA LEU A 175 -12.48 1.88 -17.97
C LEU A 175 -12.60 1.02 -16.68
N TYR A 176 -11.59 0.24 -16.36
CA TYR A 176 -11.46 -0.28 -15.01
C TYR A 176 -11.20 0.87 -14.04
N THR A 177 -11.78 0.76 -12.85
CA THR A 177 -11.74 1.81 -11.83
C THR A 177 -11.62 1.20 -10.44
N ALA A 178 -11.42 2.05 -9.44
CA ALA A 178 -11.37 1.67 -8.03
C ALA A 178 -12.54 2.33 -7.28
N THR A 179 -13.29 1.55 -6.49
CA THR A 179 -14.38 2.06 -5.64
C THR A 179 -13.85 2.66 -4.34
N SER A 180 -14.71 3.34 -3.58
CA SER A 180 -14.39 3.88 -2.23
C SER A 180 -13.96 2.79 -1.22
N LYS A 181 -14.21 1.51 -1.51
CA LYS A 181 -13.83 0.38 -0.66
C LYS A 181 -12.39 -0.07 -0.80
N THR A 182 -11.71 0.35 -1.87
CA THR A 182 -10.30 0.05 -2.11
C THR A 182 -9.39 0.99 -1.29
N PHE A 183 -8.12 0.64 -1.17
CA PHE A 183 -7.12 1.53 -0.57
C PHE A 183 -7.13 2.92 -1.23
N ILE A 184 -7.09 2.94 -2.57
CA ILE A 184 -7.10 4.18 -3.37
C ILE A 184 -8.38 5.00 -3.09
N GLY A 185 -9.54 4.35 -3.12
CA GLY A 185 -10.82 5.02 -2.89
C GLY A 185 -10.97 5.60 -1.49
N GLN A 186 -10.39 4.95 -0.47
CA GLN A 186 -10.37 5.48 0.88
C GLN A 186 -9.60 6.80 0.99
N LEU A 187 -8.53 6.99 0.20
CA LEU A 187 -7.79 8.25 0.18
C LEU A 187 -8.65 9.42 -0.32
N TYR A 188 -9.47 9.22 -1.35
CA TYR A 188 -10.45 10.21 -1.80
C TYR A 188 -11.53 10.47 -0.74
N SER A 189 -11.98 9.42 -0.05
CA SER A 189 -12.99 9.53 1.00
C SER A 189 -12.53 10.38 2.18
N LEU A 190 -11.22 10.42 2.48
CA LEU A 190 -10.65 11.33 3.49
C LEU A 190 -10.93 12.80 3.17
N LEU A 191 -10.99 13.14 1.88
CA LEU A 191 -11.32 14.49 1.39
C LEU A 191 -12.83 14.71 1.19
N GLY A 192 -13.68 13.73 1.52
CA GLY A 192 -15.13 13.84 1.41
C GLY A 192 -15.66 13.75 -0.02
N MET A 193 -14.89 13.20 -0.96
CA MET A 193 -15.29 13.05 -2.36
C MET A 193 -16.10 11.77 -2.56
N GLU A 194 -17.10 11.82 -3.46
CA GLU A 194 -17.96 10.68 -3.81
C GLU A 194 -17.48 9.98 -5.07
N ASN A 195 -17.40 8.64 -4.99
CA ASN A 195 -16.96 7.80 -6.11
C ASN A 195 -18.13 7.38 -6.98
N ILE A 196 -18.12 7.74 -8.26
CA ILE A 196 -19.21 7.35 -9.19
C ILE A 196 -19.28 5.83 -9.41
N ALA A 197 -18.20 5.09 -9.16
CA ALA A 197 -18.13 3.65 -9.39
C ALA A 197 -18.82 2.83 -8.30
N ASP A 198 -19.06 3.38 -7.09
CA ASP A 198 -19.64 2.65 -5.97
C ASP A 198 -21.00 2.03 -6.29
N ALA A 199 -21.85 2.79 -6.99
CA ALA A 199 -23.17 2.31 -7.41
C ALA A 199 -23.12 1.26 -8.53
N ALA A 200 -22.03 1.19 -9.28
CA ALA A 200 -21.83 0.25 -10.39
C ALA A 200 -21.23 -1.09 -9.94
N ASP A 201 -20.52 -1.15 -8.81
CA ASP A 201 -19.86 -2.36 -8.30
C ASP A 201 -20.85 -3.34 -7.67
N LYS A 202 -21.68 -3.98 -8.51
CA LYS A 202 -22.68 -4.96 -8.06
C LYS A 202 -22.07 -6.22 -7.46
N GLN A 203 -20.87 -6.57 -7.89
CA GLN A 203 -20.15 -7.76 -7.42
C GLN A 203 -19.32 -7.49 -6.17
N LYS A 204 -19.23 -6.24 -5.74
CA LYS A 204 -18.40 -5.80 -4.60
C LYS A 204 -16.93 -6.21 -4.74
N SER A 205 -16.43 -6.18 -5.96
CA SER A 205 -15.03 -6.49 -6.28
C SER A 205 -14.07 -5.42 -5.81
N GLY A 206 -14.55 -4.19 -5.65
CA GLY A 206 -13.73 -3.01 -5.44
C GLY A 206 -13.16 -2.42 -6.74
N TYR A 207 -13.11 -3.22 -7.81
CA TYR A 207 -12.48 -2.85 -9.09
C TYR A 207 -13.39 -3.17 -10.29
N PRO A 208 -14.56 -2.50 -10.40
CA PRO A 208 -15.46 -2.73 -11.51
C PRO A 208 -14.92 -2.14 -12.82
N GLN A 209 -15.37 -2.72 -13.93
CA GLN A 209 -15.27 -2.10 -15.25
C GLN A 209 -16.55 -1.29 -15.52
N LEU A 210 -16.42 -0.03 -15.89
CA LEU A 210 -17.54 0.84 -16.26
C LEU A 210 -17.76 0.85 -17.78
N SER A 211 -18.95 1.27 -18.24
CA SER A 211 -19.14 1.63 -19.64
C SER A 211 -18.92 3.13 -19.84
N ALA A 212 -18.58 3.53 -21.07
CA ALA A 212 -18.41 4.95 -21.41
C ALA A 212 -19.70 5.74 -21.16
N GLU A 213 -20.87 5.16 -21.50
CA GLU A 213 -22.18 5.77 -21.29
C GLU A 213 -22.47 5.97 -19.80
N TYR A 214 -22.01 5.02 -18.94
CA TYR A 214 -22.17 5.17 -17.49
C TYR A 214 -21.39 6.37 -16.98
N VAL A 215 -20.12 6.52 -17.38
CA VAL A 215 -19.27 7.64 -16.95
C VAL A 215 -19.85 8.97 -17.44
N VAL A 216 -20.27 9.05 -18.70
CA VAL A 216 -20.92 10.26 -19.26
C VAL A 216 -22.21 10.60 -18.50
N LYS A 217 -23.05 9.61 -18.18
CA LYS A 217 -24.30 9.81 -17.42
C LYS A 217 -24.04 10.23 -15.98
N ALA A 218 -23.03 9.64 -15.33
CA ALA A 218 -22.65 9.98 -13.97
C ALA A 218 -22.05 11.39 -13.86
N ASN A 219 -21.49 11.89 -14.97
CA ASN A 219 -20.99 13.26 -15.12
C ASN A 219 -20.11 13.73 -13.97
N PRO A 220 -18.96 13.07 -13.69
CA PRO A 220 -18.10 13.41 -12.57
C PRO A 220 -17.54 14.83 -12.68
N ASP A 221 -17.32 15.46 -11.50
CA ASP A 221 -16.65 16.75 -11.38
C ASP A 221 -15.14 16.64 -11.64
N LEU A 222 -14.56 15.49 -11.35
CA LEU A 222 -13.13 15.20 -11.48
C LEU A 222 -12.90 13.83 -12.14
N ILE A 223 -11.88 13.75 -12.99
CA ILE A 223 -11.35 12.50 -13.55
C ILE A 223 -9.88 12.42 -13.21
N PHE A 224 -9.47 11.34 -12.56
CA PHE A 224 -8.07 11.07 -12.20
C PHE A 224 -7.55 9.90 -13.04
N LEU A 225 -6.51 10.13 -13.83
CA LEU A 225 -5.92 9.15 -14.73
C LEU A 225 -4.68 8.53 -14.07
N ALA A 226 -4.74 7.24 -13.76
CA ALA A 226 -3.62 6.47 -13.21
C ALA A 226 -2.95 5.57 -14.27
N ASP A 227 -3.15 5.91 -15.55
CA ASP A 227 -2.69 5.16 -16.71
C ASP A 227 -2.00 6.06 -17.76
N THR A 228 -1.36 7.11 -17.26
CA THR A 228 -0.67 8.10 -18.08
C THR A 228 0.64 7.55 -18.66
N LYS A 229 1.45 6.87 -17.84
CA LYS A 229 2.75 6.30 -18.24
C LYS A 229 2.61 4.98 -18.98
N CYS A 230 1.79 4.06 -18.44
CA CYS A 230 1.63 2.74 -19.06
C CYS A 230 0.92 2.81 -20.41
N CYS A 231 -0.06 3.71 -20.53
CA CYS A 231 -1.08 3.60 -21.58
C CYS A 231 -1.27 4.91 -22.34
N GLY A 232 -0.52 5.96 -22.00
CA GLY A 232 -0.51 7.24 -22.70
C GLY A 232 -1.80 8.04 -22.57
N GLN A 233 -2.60 7.81 -21.51
CA GLN A 233 -3.80 8.59 -21.29
C GLN A 233 -3.46 10.00 -20.81
N SER A 234 -4.30 10.95 -21.22
CA SER A 234 -4.14 12.37 -20.93
C SER A 234 -5.49 13.08 -20.97
N ALA A 235 -5.56 14.29 -20.45
CA ALA A 235 -6.77 15.13 -20.59
C ALA A 235 -7.23 15.26 -22.04
N LYS A 236 -6.28 15.34 -23.00
CA LYS A 236 -6.57 15.41 -24.43
C LYS A 236 -7.19 14.11 -24.96
N THR A 237 -6.65 12.94 -24.59
CA THR A 237 -7.19 11.65 -25.06
C THR A 237 -8.56 11.39 -24.47
N VAL A 238 -8.79 11.77 -23.22
CA VAL A 238 -10.09 11.68 -22.54
C VAL A 238 -11.13 12.58 -23.21
N ALA A 239 -10.80 13.84 -23.48
CA ALA A 239 -11.70 14.79 -24.15
C ALA A 239 -12.06 14.37 -25.60
N ALA A 240 -11.23 13.56 -26.24
CA ALA A 240 -11.46 13.06 -27.61
C ALA A 240 -12.35 11.81 -27.65
N ARG A 241 -12.76 11.24 -26.52
CA ARG A 241 -13.68 10.08 -26.45
C ARG A 241 -15.12 10.55 -26.79
N ASP A 242 -15.89 9.71 -27.46
CA ASP A 242 -17.24 10.04 -27.89
C ASP A 242 -18.14 10.45 -26.70
N GLY A 243 -18.64 11.69 -26.74
CA GLY A 243 -19.53 12.27 -25.72
C GLY A 243 -18.84 12.69 -24.39
N TRP A 244 -17.54 12.48 -24.23
CA TRP A 244 -16.83 12.86 -23.00
C TRP A 244 -16.56 14.36 -22.93
N ASP A 245 -16.57 15.08 -24.04
CA ASP A 245 -16.51 16.54 -24.11
C ASP A 245 -17.67 17.22 -23.34
N GLN A 246 -18.75 16.47 -23.05
CA GLN A 246 -19.89 16.94 -22.28
C GLN A 246 -19.73 16.80 -20.77
N ILE A 247 -18.78 15.98 -20.30
CA ILE A 247 -18.55 15.72 -18.88
C ILE A 247 -18.03 16.98 -18.17
N THR A 248 -18.56 17.27 -17.00
CA THR A 248 -18.17 18.42 -16.17
C THR A 248 -16.65 18.48 -15.95
N ALA A 249 -16.02 17.38 -15.61
CA ALA A 249 -14.56 17.30 -15.43
C ALA A 249 -13.79 17.73 -16.69
N VAL A 250 -14.27 17.40 -17.89
CA VAL A 250 -13.60 17.79 -19.14
C VAL A 250 -13.78 19.29 -19.43
N LYS A 251 -14.99 19.81 -19.19
CA LYS A 251 -15.30 21.23 -19.41
C LYS A 251 -14.61 22.18 -18.44
N SER A 252 -14.40 21.73 -17.20
CA SER A 252 -13.86 22.57 -16.11
C SER A 252 -12.38 22.34 -15.84
N ASP A 253 -11.64 21.75 -16.78
CA ASP A 253 -10.24 21.35 -16.58
C ASP A 253 -10.06 20.42 -15.37
N GLY A 254 -11.07 19.60 -15.07
CA GLY A 254 -11.11 18.65 -13.94
C GLY A 254 -10.44 17.30 -14.20
N VAL A 255 -9.80 17.12 -15.37
CA VAL A 255 -9.02 15.91 -15.68
C VAL A 255 -7.60 16.04 -15.12
N VAL A 256 -7.18 15.11 -14.27
CA VAL A 256 -5.90 15.12 -13.56
C VAL A 256 -5.07 13.93 -14.01
N GLU A 257 -3.92 14.20 -14.58
CA GLU A 257 -2.92 13.20 -14.96
C GLU A 257 -2.08 12.87 -13.72
N LEU A 258 -2.22 11.66 -13.19
CA LEU A 258 -1.45 11.20 -12.04
C LEU A 258 -0.15 10.53 -12.50
N ASP A 259 0.81 10.46 -11.57
CA ASP A 259 1.93 9.53 -11.70
C ASP A 259 1.39 8.12 -11.38
N ASP A 260 1.42 7.19 -12.35
CA ASP A 260 0.88 5.83 -12.23
C ASP A 260 1.47 5.10 -11.01
N ASP A 261 2.77 5.29 -10.74
CA ASP A 261 3.44 4.67 -9.60
C ASP A 261 2.94 5.22 -8.25
N VAL A 262 2.70 6.52 -8.17
CA VAL A 262 2.14 7.17 -6.97
C VAL A 262 0.69 6.75 -6.75
N ALA A 263 -0.07 6.63 -7.84
CA ALA A 263 -1.50 6.28 -7.80
C ALA A 263 -1.77 4.80 -7.49
N SER A 264 -0.76 3.91 -7.66
CA SER A 264 -0.92 2.46 -7.50
C SER A 264 -0.21 1.85 -6.29
N ARG A 265 0.57 2.65 -5.54
CA ARG A 265 1.38 2.16 -4.41
C ARG A 265 0.86 2.68 -3.08
N TRP A 266 0.83 1.81 -2.08
CA TRP A 266 0.39 2.14 -0.70
C TRP A 266 1.56 2.51 0.23
N GLY A 267 2.66 3.02 -0.33
CA GLY A 267 3.87 3.41 0.38
C GLY A 267 3.86 4.85 0.89
N PRO A 268 5.02 5.40 1.27
CA PRO A 268 5.14 6.76 1.83
C PRO A 268 4.61 7.87 0.92
N ARG A 269 4.64 7.67 -0.42
CA ARG A 269 4.16 8.64 -1.40
C ARG A 269 2.63 8.80 -1.47
N VAL A 270 1.86 8.06 -0.65
CA VAL A 270 0.42 8.33 -0.50
C VAL A 270 0.14 9.76 -0.01
N VAL A 271 1.11 10.38 0.68
CA VAL A 271 1.06 11.80 1.07
C VAL A 271 1.05 12.71 -0.16
N ASP A 272 1.89 12.41 -1.15
CA ASP A 272 1.96 13.19 -2.39
C ASP A 272 0.71 12.99 -3.24
N PHE A 273 0.19 11.76 -3.27
CA PHE A 273 -1.10 11.48 -3.89
C PHE A 273 -2.22 12.34 -3.28
N LEU A 274 -2.34 12.35 -1.94
CA LEU A 274 -3.34 13.16 -1.24
C LEU A 274 -3.15 14.66 -1.48
N LYS A 275 -1.92 15.17 -1.55
CA LYS A 275 -1.64 16.57 -1.92
C LYS A 275 -2.17 16.90 -3.30
N THR A 276 -1.92 16.03 -4.28
CA THR A 276 -2.34 16.23 -5.67
C THR A 276 -3.86 16.30 -5.78
N ILE A 277 -4.59 15.32 -5.19
CA ILE A 277 -6.06 15.31 -5.28
C ILE A 277 -6.69 16.45 -4.48
N SER A 278 -6.16 16.79 -3.30
CA SER A 278 -6.62 17.92 -2.48
C SER A 278 -6.42 19.27 -3.20
N ALA A 279 -5.26 19.50 -3.81
CA ALA A 279 -4.98 20.72 -4.54
C ALA A 279 -5.96 20.92 -5.71
N LYS A 280 -6.27 19.84 -6.45
CA LYS A 280 -7.21 19.93 -7.57
C LYS A 280 -8.65 20.16 -7.11
N ALA A 281 -9.08 19.47 -6.05
CA ALA A 281 -10.41 19.67 -5.46
C ALA A 281 -10.63 21.14 -5.07
N ASN A 282 -9.65 21.74 -4.38
CA ASN A 282 -9.70 23.15 -3.94
C ASN A 282 -9.69 24.14 -5.10
N THR A 283 -9.01 23.82 -6.22
CA THR A 283 -9.01 24.68 -7.41
C THR A 283 -10.41 24.77 -8.05
N LEU A 284 -11.15 23.67 -8.10
CA LEU A 284 -12.52 23.68 -8.63
C LEU A 284 -13.52 24.45 -7.74
N GLU A 285 -13.30 24.45 -6.44
CA GLU A 285 -14.10 25.27 -5.51
C GLU A 285 -13.92 26.76 -5.78
N ALA A 286 -12.69 27.21 -5.94
CA ALA A 286 -12.36 28.61 -6.15
C ALA A 286 -12.93 29.17 -7.48
N VAL A 287 -13.18 28.32 -8.49
CA VAL A 287 -13.77 28.74 -9.79
C VAL A 287 -15.29 28.72 -9.74
N GLY A 288 -15.92 27.99 -8.81
CA GLY A 288 -17.38 27.83 -8.68
C GLY A 288 -18.02 28.76 -7.66
N SER A 289 -17.23 29.52 -6.90
CA SER A 289 -17.65 30.56 -5.95
C SER A 289 -17.58 31.96 -6.59
#